data_129123e40b311c10b3a90f523a5066fc
#
_entry.id   129123e40b311c10b3a90f523a5066fc
#
_cell.length_a   1.000
_cell.length_b   1.000
_cell.length_c   1.000
_cell.angle_alpha   90.00
_cell.angle_beta   90.00
_cell.angle_gamma   90.00
#
_symmetry.space_group_name_H-M   'P 1'
#
loop_
_entity.id
_entity.type
_entity.pdbx_description
1 polymer ?
#
loop_
_entity_poly.entity_id
_entity_poly.type
_entity_poly.pdbx_seq_one_letter_code
_entity_poly.pdbx_strand_id
1 'polypeptide(L)'
;DRNQLEFFDPALRKLSAALTKALPGGPTVDVLDESWDGSKKLIFAGSDIDPGRYYRFDTATKELGELVALRPQLADLKLATVTPVSFPAKDGTQIAGYVTMPPGGAKTNLPAIIMPHGGPSARDQWGFDWLAQYFAQLGYVVLQPNYRGSAGYGQDYYVKNGFKSWPTAIGDINDGARWLAAQGIADPKRTAIVGWSYGGYAALQAAITEPALYKAVVAIAPVTDLQALKDFSRRFTNYQRIVEFVGDGPLTISGSPTRNAGAMQAPVLMFHGDQDINVDIGQSKLMDSALASAGKRHELIVYPGLDHQLDDSTVRADMLARSAALLAASMGAP
;
A
#
# COMPACT_ATOMS: atom_id res chain seq x y z
N ASP A 1 10.56 4.62 -10.27
CA ASP A 1 11.15 5.92 -10.53
C ASP A 1 10.52 6.97 -9.63
N ARG A 2 11.21 8.10 -9.44
CA ARG A 2 10.69 9.24 -8.66
C ARG A 2 9.67 10.01 -9.49
N ASN A 3 8.65 10.57 -8.85
CA ASN A 3 7.77 11.52 -9.50
C ASN A 3 8.57 12.73 -9.99
N GLN A 4 8.36 13.10 -11.25
CA GLN A 4 8.92 14.31 -11.83
C GLN A 4 7.78 15.20 -12.29
N LEU A 5 7.75 16.43 -11.79
CA LEU A 5 6.83 17.44 -12.26
C LEU A 5 7.40 18.09 -13.52
N GLU A 6 6.66 18.02 -14.60
CA GLU A 6 6.99 18.70 -15.83
C GLU A 6 6.20 20.03 -15.92
N PHE A 7 6.89 21.13 -15.72
CA PHE A 7 6.30 22.45 -15.86
C PHE A 7 6.46 22.95 -17.30
N PHE A 8 5.38 23.29 -17.94
CA PHE A 8 5.40 23.94 -19.26
C PHE A 8 5.89 25.40 -19.17
N ASP A 9 5.61 26.07 -18.06
CA ASP A 9 6.17 27.40 -17.77
C ASP A 9 7.66 27.30 -17.42
N PRO A 10 8.55 27.96 -18.18
CA PRO A 10 9.99 27.95 -17.92
C PRO A 10 10.39 28.55 -16.56
N ALA A 11 9.61 29.52 -16.05
CA ALA A 11 9.90 30.15 -14.76
C ALA A 11 9.60 29.20 -13.60
N LEU A 12 8.47 28.47 -13.67
CA LEU A 12 8.11 27.44 -12.68
C LEU A 12 9.09 26.27 -12.72
N ARG A 13 9.50 25.83 -13.91
CA ARG A 13 10.53 24.78 -14.08
C ARG A 13 11.84 25.19 -13.41
N LYS A 14 12.32 26.41 -13.66
CA LYS A 14 13.54 26.94 -13.06
C LYS A 14 13.42 27.08 -11.53
N LEU A 15 12.25 27.53 -11.06
CA LEU A 15 11.99 27.67 -9.63
C LEU A 15 12.00 26.31 -8.94
N SER A 16 11.25 25.31 -9.43
CA SER A 16 11.19 23.97 -8.87
C SER A 16 12.59 23.34 -8.80
N ALA A 17 13.37 23.40 -9.88
CA ALA A 17 14.75 22.90 -9.90
C ALA A 17 15.67 23.60 -8.89
N ALA A 18 15.52 24.92 -8.74
CA ALA A 18 16.31 25.69 -7.78
C ALA A 18 15.95 25.32 -6.32
N LEU A 19 14.65 25.16 -6.02
CA LEU A 19 14.19 24.78 -4.69
C LEU A 19 14.58 23.33 -4.34
N THR A 20 14.44 22.37 -5.27
CA THR A 20 14.91 20.99 -5.08
C THR A 20 16.41 20.96 -4.72
N LYS A 21 17.22 21.80 -5.38
CA LYS A 21 18.65 21.89 -5.09
C LYS A 21 18.97 22.57 -3.75
N ALA A 22 18.17 23.56 -3.37
CA ALA A 22 18.38 24.37 -2.16
C ALA A 22 17.92 23.66 -0.88
N LEU A 23 16.89 22.80 -0.98
CA LEU A 23 16.34 22.08 0.16
C LEU A 23 17.14 20.81 0.49
N PRO A 24 17.28 20.44 1.77
CA PRO A 24 17.99 19.24 2.19
C PRO A 24 17.40 17.97 1.58
N GLY A 25 18.26 17.01 1.18
CA GLY A 25 17.84 15.72 0.69
C GLY A 25 17.32 15.67 -0.75
N GLY A 26 17.29 16.80 -1.47
CA GLY A 26 16.80 16.87 -2.84
C GLY A 26 15.34 16.39 -2.98
N PRO A 27 14.39 17.02 -2.26
CA PRO A 27 12.99 16.60 -2.23
C PRO A 27 12.31 16.80 -3.58
N THR A 28 11.17 16.15 -3.78
CA THR A 28 10.19 16.58 -4.79
C THR A 28 9.57 17.89 -4.33
N VAL A 29 9.49 18.86 -5.21
CA VAL A 29 8.99 20.21 -4.92
C VAL A 29 7.78 20.51 -5.80
N ASP A 30 6.64 20.75 -5.16
CA ASP A 30 5.37 21.07 -5.81
C ASP A 30 5.01 22.52 -5.53
N VAL A 31 4.63 23.27 -6.57
CA VAL A 31 3.98 24.57 -6.45
C VAL A 31 2.49 24.35 -6.40
N LEU A 32 1.90 24.44 -5.21
CA LEU A 32 0.51 24.07 -4.99
C LEU A 32 -0.46 25.20 -5.31
N ASP A 33 -0.05 26.45 -5.04
CA ASP A 33 -0.91 27.63 -5.20
C ASP A 33 -0.06 28.89 -5.25
N GLU A 34 -0.69 30.00 -5.68
CA GLU A 34 -0.06 31.32 -5.66
C GLU A 34 -1.04 32.45 -5.33
N SER A 35 -0.52 33.56 -4.81
CA SER A 35 -1.30 34.77 -4.62
C SER A 35 -1.76 35.38 -5.96
N TRP A 36 -2.87 36.10 -5.96
CA TRP A 36 -3.45 36.74 -7.15
C TRP A 36 -2.46 37.59 -7.95
N ASP A 37 -1.50 38.23 -7.27
CA ASP A 37 -0.45 39.03 -7.89
C ASP A 37 0.82 38.22 -8.25
N GLY A 38 0.82 36.90 -8.00
CA GLY A 38 1.93 35.99 -8.23
C GLY A 38 3.15 36.23 -7.33
N SER A 39 3.07 37.15 -6.37
CA SER A 39 4.20 37.51 -5.51
C SER A 39 4.53 36.46 -4.45
N LYS A 40 3.58 35.63 -4.05
CA LYS A 40 3.75 34.57 -3.06
C LYS A 40 3.33 33.24 -3.68
N LYS A 41 4.09 32.19 -3.35
CA LYS A 41 3.75 30.81 -3.76
C LYS A 41 3.69 29.91 -2.54
N LEU A 42 2.71 29.02 -2.52
CA LEU A 42 2.63 27.90 -1.60
C LEU A 42 3.39 26.73 -2.20
N ILE A 43 4.44 26.31 -1.50
CA ILE A 43 5.30 25.21 -1.93
C ILE A 43 5.13 24.03 -0.97
N PHE A 44 5.04 22.84 -1.51
CA PHE A 44 5.21 21.61 -0.77
C PHE A 44 6.53 20.95 -1.17
N ALA A 45 7.28 20.45 -0.21
CA ALA A 45 8.48 19.68 -0.46
C ALA A 45 8.51 18.45 0.46
N GLY A 46 8.79 17.28 -0.12
CA GLY A 46 8.85 16.01 0.60
C GLY A 46 9.71 14.97 -0.12
N SER A 47 10.05 13.90 0.59
CA SER A 47 10.83 12.79 0.04
C SER A 47 10.42 11.46 0.68
N ASP A 48 11.14 10.39 0.41
CA ASP A 48 10.98 9.10 1.08
C ASP A 48 11.33 9.15 2.58
N ILE A 49 12.26 10.03 2.96
CA ILE A 49 12.74 10.22 4.34
C ILE A 49 12.27 11.55 4.97
N ASP A 50 11.38 12.27 4.33
CA ASP A 50 10.71 13.46 4.87
C ASP A 50 9.22 13.41 4.51
N PRO A 51 8.31 13.33 5.50
CA PRO A 51 6.87 13.31 5.26
C PRO A 51 6.33 14.50 4.49
N GLY A 52 7.11 15.58 4.45
CA GLY A 52 6.79 16.81 3.73
C GLY A 52 6.57 18.00 4.63
N ARG A 53 6.81 19.16 4.02
CA ARG A 53 6.70 20.48 4.64
C ARG A 53 6.07 21.45 3.67
N TYR A 54 5.30 22.39 4.19
CA TYR A 54 4.77 23.51 3.45
C TYR A 54 5.63 24.73 3.67
N TYR A 55 5.89 25.46 2.60
CA TYR A 55 6.67 26.69 2.61
C TYR A 55 5.92 27.81 1.89
N ARG A 56 6.16 29.03 2.34
CA ARG A 56 5.84 30.24 1.59
C ARG A 56 7.10 30.73 0.86
N PHE A 57 7.03 30.84 -0.44
CA PHE A 57 8.07 31.42 -1.25
C PHE A 57 7.68 32.84 -1.69
N ASP A 58 8.53 33.81 -1.43
CA ASP A 58 8.40 35.19 -1.89
C ASP A 58 9.19 35.37 -3.18
N THR A 59 8.47 35.73 -4.29
CA THR A 59 9.11 35.85 -5.60
C THR A 59 9.97 37.10 -5.74
N ALA A 60 9.72 38.14 -4.95
CA ALA A 60 10.49 39.41 -4.98
C ALA A 60 11.78 39.29 -4.18
N THR A 61 11.70 38.84 -2.92
CA THR A 61 12.85 38.70 -2.03
C THR A 61 13.62 37.41 -2.23
N LYS A 62 13.02 36.41 -2.91
CA LYS A 62 13.52 35.02 -3.05
C LYS A 62 13.64 34.28 -1.71
N GLU A 63 12.92 34.71 -0.70
CA GLU A 63 12.90 34.06 0.60
C GLU A 63 11.93 32.88 0.61
N LEU A 64 12.39 31.78 1.19
CA LEU A 64 11.61 30.57 1.44
C LEU A 64 11.46 30.41 2.97
N GLY A 65 10.24 30.60 3.46
CA GLY A 65 9.91 30.45 4.88
C GLY A 65 9.07 29.20 5.12
N GLU A 66 9.51 28.32 6.02
CA GLU A 66 8.70 27.14 6.43
C GLU A 66 7.44 27.60 7.15
N LEU A 67 6.29 27.02 6.77
CA LEU A 67 4.99 27.26 7.41
C LEU A 67 4.66 26.16 8.40
N VAL A 68 4.72 24.90 7.96
CA VAL A 68 4.38 23.74 8.79
C VAL A 68 4.97 22.46 8.23
N ALA A 69 5.47 21.60 9.12
CA ALA A 69 5.82 20.21 8.80
C ALA A 69 4.59 19.31 8.97
N LEU A 70 4.37 18.37 8.05
CA LEU A 70 3.22 17.45 8.13
C LEU A 70 3.27 16.51 9.33
N ARG A 71 4.47 16.09 9.72
CA ARG A 71 4.68 15.14 10.83
C ARG A 71 5.91 15.55 11.66
N PRO A 72 5.81 16.66 12.43
CA PRO A 72 6.95 17.18 13.19
C PRO A 72 7.48 16.18 14.23
N GLN A 73 6.61 15.28 14.73
CA GLN A 73 7.00 14.22 15.67
C GLN A 73 7.99 13.19 15.11
N LEU A 74 8.19 13.15 13.79
CA LEU A 74 9.14 12.26 13.13
C LEU A 74 10.49 12.93 12.82
N ALA A 75 10.68 14.20 13.18
CA ALA A 75 11.86 14.99 12.78
C ALA A 75 13.19 14.39 13.23
N ASP A 76 13.21 13.76 14.42
CA ASP A 76 14.42 13.16 15.00
C ASP A 76 14.60 11.67 14.65
N LEU A 77 13.68 11.10 13.88
CA LEU A 77 13.78 9.70 13.47
C LEU A 77 14.57 9.57 12.16
N LYS A 78 15.51 8.62 12.14
CA LYS A 78 16.14 8.21 10.89
C LYS A 78 15.16 7.35 10.11
N LEU A 79 14.47 7.94 9.16
CA LEU A 79 13.50 7.26 8.31
C LEU A 79 14.17 6.35 7.29
N ALA A 80 13.42 5.36 6.81
CA ALA A 80 13.85 4.34 5.87
C ALA A 80 13.88 4.89 4.43
N THR A 81 14.93 4.58 3.68
CA THR A 81 15.01 4.94 2.26
C THR A 81 14.16 4.02 1.40
N VAL A 82 13.55 4.59 0.36
CA VAL A 82 12.72 3.89 -0.62
C VAL A 82 13.47 3.81 -1.95
N THR A 83 13.65 2.60 -2.45
CA THR A 83 14.36 2.34 -3.70
C THR A 83 13.38 1.79 -4.75
N PRO A 84 13.25 2.43 -5.93
CA PRO A 84 12.53 1.86 -7.05
C PRO A 84 13.19 0.56 -7.51
N VAL A 85 12.37 -0.46 -7.77
CA VAL A 85 12.83 -1.76 -8.24
C VAL A 85 11.98 -2.24 -9.41
N SER A 86 12.53 -3.19 -10.16
CA SER A 86 11.78 -3.95 -11.17
C SER A 86 12.15 -5.42 -11.03
N PHE A 87 11.15 -6.29 -11.08
CA PHE A 87 11.36 -7.73 -11.00
C PHE A 87 10.52 -8.48 -12.04
N PRO A 88 10.97 -9.63 -12.52
CA PRO A 88 10.21 -10.42 -13.48
C PRO A 88 9.08 -11.17 -12.78
N ALA A 89 7.87 -11.07 -13.33
CA ALA A 89 6.81 -12.03 -13.05
C ALA A 89 7.16 -13.40 -13.70
N LYS A 90 6.43 -14.44 -13.32
CA LYS A 90 6.65 -15.82 -13.85
C LYS A 90 6.61 -15.92 -15.38
N ASP A 91 5.86 -15.05 -16.04
CA ASP A 91 5.76 -14.98 -17.51
C ASP A 91 6.81 -14.04 -18.15
N GLY A 92 7.74 -13.49 -17.37
CA GLY A 92 8.80 -12.59 -17.83
C GLY A 92 8.40 -11.11 -17.85
N THR A 93 7.14 -10.77 -17.60
CA THR A 93 6.70 -9.37 -17.53
C THR A 93 7.43 -8.65 -16.39
N GLN A 94 7.99 -7.47 -16.66
CA GLN A 94 8.65 -6.66 -15.65
C GLN A 94 7.63 -5.94 -14.79
N ILE A 95 7.66 -6.19 -13.49
CA ILE A 95 6.79 -5.58 -12.49
C ILE A 95 7.57 -4.50 -11.75
N ALA A 96 7.10 -3.27 -11.82
CA ALA A 96 7.68 -2.18 -11.06
C ALA A 96 7.23 -2.24 -9.60
N GLY A 97 8.05 -1.70 -8.70
CA GLY A 97 7.71 -1.61 -7.28
C GLY A 97 8.71 -0.76 -6.52
N TYR A 98 8.52 -0.72 -5.21
CA TYR A 98 9.38 0.02 -4.29
C TYR A 98 9.80 -0.87 -3.13
N VAL A 99 11.07 -0.80 -2.77
CA VAL A 99 11.62 -1.48 -1.59
C VAL A 99 11.98 -0.42 -0.56
N THR A 100 11.37 -0.53 0.61
CA THR A 100 11.71 0.27 1.80
C THR A 100 12.59 -0.58 2.70
N MET A 101 13.84 -0.15 2.90
CA MET A 101 14.84 -0.87 3.68
C MET A 101 14.91 -0.36 5.12
N PRO A 102 15.02 -1.24 6.13
CA PRO A 102 15.18 -0.82 7.52
C PRO A 102 16.37 0.13 7.69
N PRO A 103 16.23 1.23 8.47
CA PRO A 103 17.33 2.16 8.67
C PRO A 103 18.44 1.54 9.53
N GLY A 104 19.67 1.56 9.04
CA GLY A 104 20.88 1.24 9.83
C GLY A 104 21.15 -0.23 10.16
N GLY A 105 20.34 -1.18 9.65
CA GLY A 105 20.46 -2.60 9.93
C GLY A 105 21.17 -3.43 8.85
N ALA A 106 21.09 -4.76 8.99
CA ALA A 106 21.46 -5.71 7.94
C ALA A 106 20.71 -5.42 6.66
N LYS A 107 21.28 -5.81 5.53
CA LYS A 107 20.66 -5.61 4.19
C LYS A 107 20.26 -6.92 3.52
N THR A 108 20.50 -8.04 4.20
CA THR A 108 20.28 -9.38 3.68
C THR A 108 19.60 -10.24 4.73
N ASN A 109 18.86 -11.23 4.25
CA ASN A 109 18.18 -12.23 5.10
C ASN A 109 17.22 -11.60 6.13
N LEU A 110 16.54 -10.52 5.76
CA LEU A 110 15.62 -9.78 6.61
C LEU A 110 14.23 -10.44 6.66
N PRO A 111 13.48 -10.28 7.74
CA PRO A 111 12.05 -10.55 7.68
C PRO A 111 11.41 -9.54 6.71
N ALA A 112 10.45 -10.01 5.91
CA ALA A 112 9.89 -9.23 4.82
C ALA A 112 8.38 -9.05 4.95
N ILE A 113 7.90 -7.92 4.49
CA ILE A 113 6.48 -7.63 4.30
C ILE A 113 6.25 -7.31 2.82
N ILE A 114 5.34 -8.05 2.19
CA ILE A 114 4.81 -7.69 0.89
C ILE A 114 3.57 -6.84 1.14
N MET A 115 3.54 -5.64 0.56
CA MET A 115 2.49 -4.66 0.85
C MET A 115 1.83 -4.18 -0.46
N PRO A 116 0.89 -4.97 -1.01
CA PRO A 116 0.15 -4.58 -2.21
C PRO A 116 -0.78 -3.41 -1.92
N HIS A 117 -0.80 -2.43 -2.83
CA HIS A 117 -1.67 -1.26 -2.72
C HIS A 117 -3.14 -1.59 -2.94
N GLY A 118 -4.02 -0.69 -2.50
CA GLY A 118 -5.45 -0.72 -2.75
C GLY A 118 -5.83 -0.28 -4.17
N GLY A 119 -7.11 -0.17 -4.42
CA GLY A 119 -7.65 0.31 -5.69
C GLY A 119 -8.46 -0.76 -6.44
N PRO A 120 -7.89 -1.61 -7.33
CA PRO A 120 -6.53 -1.76 -7.86
C PRO A 120 -6.11 -0.69 -8.88
N SER A 121 -7.00 0.22 -9.29
CA SER A 121 -6.74 1.31 -10.25
C SER A 121 -5.83 2.42 -9.68
N ALA A 122 -5.05 2.11 -8.65
CA ALA A 122 -4.06 2.99 -8.04
C ALA A 122 -2.64 2.51 -8.38
N ARG A 123 -1.65 3.07 -7.72
CA ARG A 123 -0.26 2.63 -7.72
C ARG A 123 0.45 3.18 -6.49
N ASP A 124 1.46 2.45 -6.04
CA ASP A 124 2.45 3.02 -5.15
C ASP A 124 3.41 3.92 -5.92
N GLN A 125 3.96 4.90 -5.23
CA GLN A 125 4.88 5.90 -5.76
C GLN A 125 6.06 6.06 -4.82
N TRP A 126 7.19 6.55 -5.37
CA TRP A 126 8.30 6.92 -4.52
C TRP A 126 7.94 8.09 -3.62
N GLY A 127 8.21 7.97 -2.34
CA GLY A 127 7.93 8.99 -1.35
C GLY A 127 7.75 8.41 0.05
N PHE A 128 7.28 9.23 0.97
CA PHE A 128 6.97 8.83 2.33
C PHE A 128 5.65 8.08 2.39
N ASP A 129 5.70 6.80 2.75
CA ASP A 129 4.54 6.00 3.10
C ASP A 129 4.61 5.63 4.58
N TRP A 130 3.66 6.10 5.38
CA TRP A 130 3.69 5.93 6.83
C TRP A 130 3.60 4.47 7.27
N LEU A 131 2.88 3.63 6.52
CA LEU A 131 2.69 2.22 6.85
C LEU A 131 3.97 1.41 6.54
N ALA A 132 4.57 1.63 5.36
CA ALA A 132 5.84 1.04 5.00
C ALA A 132 6.96 1.50 5.93
N GLN A 133 7.00 2.79 6.28
CA GLN A 133 7.96 3.35 7.22
C GLN A 133 7.85 2.73 8.61
N TYR A 134 6.62 2.53 9.11
CA TYR A 134 6.41 1.90 10.41
C TYR A 134 7.04 0.50 10.46
N PHE A 135 6.73 -0.34 9.48
CA PHE A 135 7.30 -1.70 9.45
C PHE A 135 8.81 -1.69 9.21
N ALA A 136 9.32 -0.78 8.42
CA ALA A 136 10.75 -0.64 8.22
C ALA A 136 11.48 -0.20 9.51
N GLN A 137 10.88 0.68 10.32
CA GLN A 137 11.40 1.04 11.65
C GLN A 137 11.45 -0.16 12.61
N LEU A 138 10.56 -1.11 12.46
CA LEU A 138 10.58 -2.36 13.22
C LEU A 138 11.61 -3.40 12.71
N GLY A 139 12.33 -3.11 11.61
CA GLY A 139 13.36 -3.99 11.06
C GLY A 139 12.92 -4.87 9.88
N TYR A 140 11.70 -4.72 9.37
CA TYR A 140 11.22 -5.43 8.18
C TYR A 140 11.66 -4.74 6.90
N VAL A 141 12.07 -5.50 5.88
CA VAL A 141 12.08 -4.97 4.52
C VAL A 141 10.65 -5.00 3.97
N VAL A 142 10.22 -3.90 3.36
CA VAL A 142 8.88 -3.80 2.78
C VAL A 142 8.97 -3.69 1.26
N LEU A 143 8.27 -4.58 0.54
CA LEU A 143 8.09 -4.48 -0.91
C LEU A 143 6.66 -4.04 -1.23
N GLN A 144 6.54 -2.94 -1.95
CA GLN A 144 5.29 -2.40 -2.51
C GLN A 144 5.27 -2.68 -4.03
N PRO A 145 4.66 -3.79 -4.48
CA PRO A 145 4.61 -4.13 -5.90
C PRO A 145 3.49 -3.38 -6.61
N ASN A 146 3.78 -2.74 -7.73
CA ASN A 146 2.78 -2.23 -8.67
C ASN A 146 2.41 -3.36 -9.66
N TYR A 147 1.60 -4.30 -9.18
CA TYR A 147 1.14 -5.47 -9.92
C TYR A 147 0.33 -5.09 -11.17
N ARG A 148 0.24 -5.98 -12.16
CA ARG A 148 -0.55 -5.73 -13.38
C ARG A 148 -2.00 -5.40 -13.04
N GLY A 149 -2.50 -4.33 -13.64
CA GLY A 149 -3.75 -3.66 -13.29
C GLY A 149 -3.56 -2.32 -12.60
N SER A 150 -2.36 -2.02 -12.08
CA SER A 150 -2.02 -0.71 -11.53
C SER A 150 -2.03 0.38 -12.61
N ALA A 151 -2.39 1.60 -12.22
CA ALA A 151 -2.43 2.75 -13.12
C ALA A 151 -1.03 3.27 -13.48
N GLY A 152 -0.90 3.93 -14.64
CA GLY A 152 0.29 4.68 -15.04
C GLY A 152 1.39 3.87 -15.72
N TYR A 153 1.16 2.59 -16.05
CA TYR A 153 2.11 1.71 -16.75
C TYR A 153 1.68 1.37 -18.18
N GLY A 154 0.76 2.13 -18.74
CA GLY A 154 0.24 1.93 -20.09
C GLY A 154 -0.97 1.01 -20.16
N GLN A 155 -1.59 0.96 -21.35
CA GLN A 155 -2.86 0.25 -21.56
C GLN A 155 -2.73 -1.26 -21.39
N ASP A 156 -1.66 -1.86 -21.90
CA ASP A 156 -1.45 -3.32 -21.83
C ASP A 156 -1.31 -3.81 -20.38
N TYR A 157 -0.78 -2.97 -19.52
CA TYR A 157 -0.68 -3.24 -18.09
C TYR A 157 -2.03 -3.03 -17.40
N TYR A 158 -2.71 -1.93 -17.72
CA TYR A 158 -3.97 -1.53 -17.11
C TYR A 158 -5.15 -2.42 -17.50
N VAL A 159 -5.13 -3.08 -18.67
CA VAL A 159 -6.19 -4.01 -19.11
C VAL A 159 -6.37 -5.19 -18.14
N LYS A 160 -5.38 -5.46 -17.30
CA LYS A 160 -5.46 -6.45 -16.21
C LYS A 160 -6.07 -5.89 -14.92
N ASN A 161 -6.63 -4.67 -14.96
CA ASN A 161 -7.31 -4.06 -13.82
C ASN A 161 -8.61 -4.80 -13.46
N GLY A 162 -8.92 -4.83 -12.17
CA GLY A 162 -10.14 -5.43 -11.64
C GLY A 162 -9.99 -6.82 -11.07
N PHE A 163 -11.00 -7.22 -10.30
CA PHE A 163 -11.03 -8.54 -9.65
C PHE A 163 -11.07 -9.68 -10.66
N LYS A 164 -11.67 -9.50 -11.84
CA LYS A 164 -11.70 -10.51 -12.91
C LYS A 164 -10.31 -10.96 -13.38
N SER A 165 -9.29 -10.14 -13.16
CA SER A 165 -7.89 -10.42 -13.51
C SER A 165 -7.04 -10.83 -12.30
N TRP A 166 -7.66 -11.18 -11.18
CA TRP A 166 -6.96 -11.50 -9.95
C TRP A 166 -5.82 -12.53 -10.09
N PRO A 167 -5.91 -13.57 -10.94
CA PRO A 167 -4.81 -14.54 -11.02
C PRO A 167 -3.49 -13.88 -11.48
N THR A 168 -3.57 -12.89 -12.37
CA THR A 168 -2.40 -12.13 -12.81
C THR A 168 -1.86 -11.24 -11.70
N ALA A 169 -2.71 -10.42 -11.08
CA ALA A 169 -2.30 -9.50 -10.03
C ALA A 169 -1.71 -10.23 -8.81
N ILE A 170 -2.37 -11.29 -8.34
CA ILE A 170 -1.90 -12.10 -7.21
C ILE A 170 -0.62 -12.86 -7.57
N GLY A 171 -0.50 -13.36 -8.80
CA GLY A 171 0.73 -13.97 -9.31
C GLY A 171 1.91 -13.00 -9.24
N ASP A 172 1.75 -11.78 -9.73
CA ASP A 172 2.79 -10.74 -9.70
C ASP A 172 3.23 -10.39 -8.26
N ILE A 173 2.27 -10.32 -7.33
CA ILE A 173 2.55 -10.05 -5.91
C ILE A 173 3.37 -11.19 -5.29
N ASN A 174 2.99 -12.44 -5.55
CA ASN A 174 3.72 -13.62 -5.07
C ASN A 174 5.11 -13.74 -5.70
N ASP A 175 5.26 -13.37 -6.96
CA ASP A 175 6.56 -13.34 -7.64
C ASP A 175 7.48 -12.27 -7.03
N GLY A 176 6.95 -11.14 -6.58
CA GLY A 176 7.69 -10.14 -5.82
C GLY A 176 8.27 -10.68 -4.51
N ALA A 177 7.49 -11.48 -3.77
CA ALA A 177 7.97 -12.14 -2.54
C ALA A 177 9.14 -13.10 -2.83
N ARG A 178 9.00 -13.92 -3.89
CA ARG A 178 10.06 -14.84 -4.31
C ARG A 178 11.30 -14.10 -4.81
N TRP A 179 11.10 -13.01 -5.53
CA TRP A 179 12.20 -12.18 -6.02
C TRP A 179 13.02 -11.60 -4.87
N LEU A 180 12.39 -11.04 -3.83
CA LEU A 180 13.12 -10.54 -2.64
C LEU A 180 13.97 -11.63 -1.99
N ALA A 181 13.44 -12.85 -1.89
CA ALA A 181 14.18 -13.99 -1.35
C ALA A 181 15.33 -14.42 -2.28
N ALA A 182 15.10 -14.46 -3.58
CA ALA A 182 16.12 -14.81 -4.58
C ALA A 182 17.26 -13.79 -4.63
N GLN A 183 17.00 -12.51 -4.33
CA GLN A 183 18.04 -11.48 -4.18
C GLN A 183 18.82 -11.58 -2.86
N GLY A 184 18.46 -12.52 -1.97
CA GLY A 184 19.06 -12.64 -0.65
C GLY A 184 18.70 -11.50 0.30
N ILE A 185 17.76 -10.63 -0.08
CA ILE A 185 17.29 -9.51 0.75
C ILE A 185 16.39 -10.05 1.86
N ALA A 186 15.40 -10.86 1.49
CA ALA A 186 14.43 -11.44 2.41
C ALA A 186 14.78 -12.89 2.80
N ASP A 187 14.47 -13.24 4.04
CA ASP A 187 14.40 -14.64 4.49
C ASP A 187 13.08 -15.27 4.01
N PRO A 188 13.11 -16.29 3.15
CA PRO A 188 11.89 -16.92 2.63
C PRO A 188 11.04 -17.59 3.73
N LYS A 189 11.60 -17.82 4.90
CA LYS A 189 10.89 -18.38 6.05
C LYS A 189 10.24 -17.30 6.94
N ARG A 190 10.52 -16.04 6.68
CA ARG A 190 10.04 -14.89 7.47
C ARG A 190 9.43 -13.82 6.55
N THR A 191 8.46 -14.23 5.73
CA THR A 191 7.72 -13.32 4.83
C THR A 191 6.26 -13.27 5.25
N ALA A 192 5.72 -12.06 5.39
CA ALA A 192 4.31 -11.78 5.66
C ALA A 192 3.72 -10.90 4.56
N ILE A 193 2.40 -10.76 4.56
CA ILE A 193 1.70 -9.88 3.64
C ILE A 193 0.72 -8.99 4.39
N VAL A 194 0.74 -7.69 4.07
CA VAL A 194 -0.10 -6.66 4.70
C VAL A 194 -0.74 -5.83 3.60
N GLY A 195 -2.05 -5.64 3.62
CA GLY A 195 -2.71 -4.83 2.60
C GLY A 195 -3.99 -4.17 3.06
N TRP A 196 -4.38 -3.11 2.36
CA TRP A 196 -5.57 -2.31 2.64
C TRP A 196 -6.52 -2.32 1.45
N SER A 197 -7.83 -2.46 1.69
CA SER A 197 -8.86 -2.44 0.63
C SER A 197 -8.64 -3.58 -0.38
N TYR A 198 -8.46 -3.28 -1.67
CA TYR A 198 -8.03 -4.28 -2.64
C TYR A 198 -6.69 -4.93 -2.24
N GLY A 199 -5.75 -4.20 -1.64
CA GLY A 199 -4.52 -4.77 -1.09
C GLY A 199 -4.80 -5.78 0.03
N GLY A 200 -5.82 -5.54 0.86
CA GLY A 200 -6.30 -6.50 1.87
C GLY A 200 -6.91 -7.76 1.24
N TYR A 201 -7.69 -7.60 0.18
CA TYR A 201 -8.13 -8.71 -0.67
C TYR A 201 -6.95 -9.49 -1.23
N ALA A 202 -5.98 -8.77 -1.80
CA ALA A 202 -4.80 -9.37 -2.38
C ALA A 202 -3.97 -10.13 -1.35
N ALA A 203 -3.85 -9.62 -0.13
CA ALA A 203 -3.16 -10.29 0.97
C ALA A 203 -3.81 -11.64 1.32
N LEU A 204 -5.13 -11.65 1.47
CA LEU A 204 -5.88 -12.88 1.74
C LEU A 204 -5.79 -13.88 0.57
N GLN A 205 -6.02 -13.40 -0.66
CA GLN A 205 -6.03 -14.26 -1.85
C GLN A 205 -4.63 -14.82 -2.16
N ALA A 206 -3.57 -14.03 -1.98
CA ALA A 206 -2.20 -14.48 -2.15
C ALA A 206 -1.83 -15.61 -1.18
N ALA A 207 -2.20 -15.47 0.08
CA ALA A 207 -1.96 -16.50 1.10
C ALA A 207 -2.82 -17.76 0.90
N ILE A 208 -3.98 -17.65 0.27
CA ILE A 208 -4.83 -18.81 -0.10
C ILE A 208 -4.26 -19.54 -1.31
N THR A 209 -3.79 -18.81 -2.33
CA THR A 209 -3.24 -19.41 -3.55
C THR A 209 -1.86 -20.04 -3.32
N GLU A 210 -1.09 -19.49 -2.39
CA GLU A 210 0.25 -20.00 -2.02
C GLU A 210 0.42 -20.09 -0.49
N PRO A 211 -0.21 -21.08 0.15
CA PRO A 211 -0.30 -21.16 1.61
C PRO A 211 1.04 -21.26 2.34
N ALA A 212 2.10 -21.74 1.67
CA ALA A 212 3.42 -21.88 2.27
C ALA A 212 4.25 -20.59 2.25
N LEU A 213 3.87 -19.62 1.39
CA LEU A 213 4.67 -18.43 1.11
C LEU A 213 4.69 -17.43 2.28
N TYR A 214 3.54 -17.25 2.93
CA TYR A 214 3.38 -16.23 3.97
C TYR A 214 3.23 -16.84 5.36
N LYS A 215 3.82 -16.20 6.36
CA LYS A 215 3.78 -16.61 7.77
C LYS A 215 2.74 -15.84 8.59
N ALA A 216 2.27 -14.71 8.09
CA ALA A 216 1.19 -13.93 8.66
C ALA A 216 0.49 -13.12 7.56
N VAL A 217 -0.79 -12.85 7.77
CA VAL A 217 -1.62 -12.01 6.89
C VAL A 217 -2.27 -10.92 7.73
N VAL A 218 -2.10 -9.67 7.32
CA VAL A 218 -2.85 -8.53 7.86
C VAL A 218 -3.68 -7.92 6.74
N ALA A 219 -4.98 -7.89 6.90
CA ALA A 219 -5.91 -7.37 5.89
C ALA A 219 -6.78 -6.26 6.49
N ILE A 220 -6.65 -5.05 5.96
CA ILE A 220 -7.35 -3.87 6.45
C ILE A 220 -8.46 -3.54 5.47
N ALA A 221 -9.70 -3.47 5.96
CA ALA A 221 -10.91 -3.21 5.17
C ALA A 221 -10.97 -4.04 3.85
N PRO A 222 -10.76 -5.39 3.90
CA PRO A 222 -10.60 -6.20 2.71
C PRO A 222 -11.94 -6.52 2.03
N VAL A 223 -11.92 -6.64 0.70
CA VAL A 223 -12.92 -7.41 -0.03
C VAL A 223 -12.61 -8.90 0.18
N THR A 224 -13.62 -9.74 0.40
CA THR A 224 -13.43 -11.17 0.71
C THR A 224 -14.34 -12.11 -0.05
N ASP A 225 -15.50 -11.63 -0.50
CA ASP A 225 -16.41 -12.36 -1.38
C ASP A 225 -16.86 -11.48 -2.54
N LEU A 226 -16.49 -11.87 -3.76
CA LEU A 226 -16.74 -11.08 -4.97
C LEU A 226 -18.21 -11.04 -5.36
N GLN A 227 -19.00 -12.08 -5.02
CA GLN A 227 -20.44 -12.05 -5.24
C GLN A 227 -21.12 -11.11 -4.25
N ALA A 228 -20.74 -11.17 -2.97
CA ALA A 228 -21.28 -10.26 -1.96
C ALA A 228 -20.92 -8.78 -2.28
N LEU A 229 -19.74 -8.52 -2.87
CA LEU A 229 -19.39 -7.18 -3.36
C LEU A 229 -20.36 -6.72 -4.46
N LYS A 230 -20.70 -7.55 -5.44
CA LYS A 230 -21.68 -7.22 -6.46
C LYS A 230 -23.07 -6.97 -5.87
N ASP A 231 -23.50 -7.80 -4.93
CA ASP A 231 -24.82 -7.68 -4.32
C ASP A 231 -24.96 -6.40 -3.47
N PHE A 232 -23.93 -6.06 -2.71
CA PHE A 232 -23.85 -4.78 -1.99
C PHE A 232 -23.92 -3.58 -2.92
N SER A 233 -23.28 -3.69 -4.08
CA SER A 233 -23.17 -2.60 -5.05
C SER A 233 -24.46 -2.29 -5.81
N ARG A 234 -25.48 -3.15 -5.74
CA ARG A 234 -26.80 -2.96 -6.43
C ARG A 234 -27.49 -1.67 -6.07
N ARG A 235 -27.20 -1.10 -4.92
CA ARG A 235 -27.76 0.16 -4.43
C ARG A 235 -27.09 1.43 -5.02
N PHE A 236 -25.98 1.27 -5.74
CA PHE A 236 -25.23 2.39 -6.30
C PHE A 236 -25.46 2.54 -7.80
N THR A 237 -25.37 3.77 -8.27
CA THR A 237 -25.60 4.11 -9.70
C THR A 237 -24.54 3.51 -10.64
N ASN A 238 -23.35 3.19 -10.12
CA ASN A 238 -22.25 2.60 -10.87
C ASN A 238 -22.24 1.05 -10.85
N TYR A 239 -23.32 0.40 -10.43
CA TYR A 239 -23.42 -1.06 -10.28
C TYR A 239 -22.91 -1.83 -11.51
N GLN A 240 -23.29 -1.44 -12.73
CA GLN A 240 -22.88 -2.13 -13.96
C GLN A 240 -21.34 -2.11 -14.13
N ARG A 241 -20.69 -1.00 -13.80
CA ARG A 241 -19.22 -0.90 -13.85
C ARG A 241 -18.57 -1.82 -12.81
N ILE A 242 -19.19 -1.97 -11.63
CA ILE A 242 -18.69 -2.89 -10.60
C ILE A 242 -18.83 -4.33 -11.07
N VAL A 243 -19.94 -4.70 -11.69
CA VAL A 243 -20.13 -6.05 -12.26
C VAL A 243 -19.06 -6.36 -13.32
N GLU A 244 -18.80 -5.45 -14.24
CA GLU A 244 -17.74 -5.60 -15.26
C GLU A 244 -16.34 -5.69 -14.64
N PHE A 245 -16.09 -4.94 -13.57
CA PHE A 245 -14.83 -4.89 -12.85
C PHE A 245 -14.57 -6.16 -12.04
N VAL A 246 -15.61 -6.71 -11.43
CA VAL A 246 -15.56 -7.97 -10.67
C VAL A 246 -15.52 -9.17 -11.61
N GLY A 247 -16.29 -9.11 -12.70
CA GLY A 247 -16.47 -10.21 -13.63
C GLY A 247 -17.48 -11.26 -13.14
N ASP A 248 -17.61 -12.34 -13.90
CA ASP A 248 -18.54 -13.44 -13.66
C ASP A 248 -17.85 -14.80 -13.82
N GLY A 249 -18.59 -15.85 -13.47
CA GLY A 249 -18.18 -17.23 -13.68
C GLY A 249 -17.22 -17.79 -12.61
N PRO A 250 -16.47 -18.86 -12.93
CA PRO A 250 -15.65 -19.60 -11.96
C PRO A 250 -14.59 -18.75 -11.27
N LEU A 251 -14.06 -17.71 -11.93
CA LEU A 251 -13.06 -16.82 -11.35
C LEU A 251 -13.60 -15.97 -10.20
N THR A 252 -14.92 -15.70 -10.17
CA THR A 252 -15.55 -15.01 -9.03
C THR A 252 -15.55 -15.92 -7.78
N ILE A 253 -15.74 -17.22 -7.95
CA ILE A 253 -15.73 -18.19 -6.85
C ILE A 253 -14.29 -18.41 -6.36
N SER A 254 -13.38 -18.76 -7.27
CA SER A 254 -11.98 -19.03 -6.93
C SER A 254 -11.22 -17.78 -6.47
N GLY A 255 -11.66 -16.59 -6.89
CA GLY A 255 -11.13 -15.30 -6.47
C GLY A 255 -11.79 -14.73 -5.20
N SER A 256 -12.66 -15.47 -4.53
CA SER A 256 -13.27 -15.06 -3.25
C SER A 256 -12.55 -15.73 -2.08
N PRO A 257 -11.73 -15.00 -1.30
CA PRO A 257 -11.05 -15.55 -0.12
C PRO A 257 -11.98 -16.30 0.83
N THR A 258 -13.15 -15.77 1.11
CA THR A 258 -14.17 -16.40 1.97
C THR A 258 -14.51 -17.81 1.54
N ARG A 259 -14.66 -18.05 0.23
CA ARG A 259 -15.03 -19.36 -0.32
C ARG A 259 -13.88 -20.37 -0.31
N ASN A 260 -12.66 -19.89 -0.13
CA ASN A 260 -11.45 -20.67 -0.17
C ASN A 260 -10.68 -20.63 1.17
N ALA A 261 -11.32 -20.16 2.25
CA ALA A 261 -10.72 -19.97 3.57
C ALA A 261 -10.04 -21.23 4.14
N GLY A 262 -10.52 -22.43 3.75
CA GLY A 262 -9.93 -23.71 4.15
C GLY A 262 -8.47 -23.90 3.72
N ALA A 263 -8.03 -23.22 2.66
CA ALA A 263 -6.64 -23.28 2.19
C ALA A 263 -5.68 -22.39 3.00
N MET A 264 -6.18 -21.45 3.80
CA MET A 264 -5.35 -20.57 4.62
C MET A 264 -4.50 -21.38 5.61
N GLN A 265 -3.19 -21.10 5.66
CA GLN A 265 -2.27 -21.70 6.64
C GLN A 265 -1.71 -20.68 7.63
N ALA A 266 -1.50 -19.46 7.18
CA ALA A 266 -1.01 -18.38 8.02
C ALA A 266 -2.11 -17.85 8.97
N PRO A 267 -1.77 -17.35 10.17
CA PRO A 267 -2.71 -16.62 10.99
C PRO A 267 -3.11 -15.31 10.29
N VAL A 268 -4.38 -14.94 10.43
CA VAL A 268 -4.99 -13.78 9.78
C VAL A 268 -5.45 -12.77 10.82
N LEU A 269 -5.07 -11.51 10.64
CA LEU A 269 -5.58 -10.37 11.41
C LEU A 269 -6.29 -9.42 10.47
N MET A 270 -7.55 -9.12 10.78
CA MET A 270 -8.37 -8.22 9.97
C MET A 270 -8.79 -7.00 10.81
N PHE A 271 -8.80 -5.84 10.16
CA PHE A 271 -9.31 -4.59 10.72
C PHE A 271 -10.37 -4.00 9.81
N HIS A 272 -11.44 -3.43 10.39
CA HIS A 272 -12.50 -2.81 9.59
C HIS A 272 -13.25 -1.74 10.39
N GLY A 273 -13.58 -0.61 9.76
CA GLY A 273 -14.49 0.38 10.30
C GLY A 273 -15.96 -0.03 10.05
N ASP A 274 -16.83 0.16 11.02
CA ASP A 274 -18.24 -0.27 10.85
C ASP A 274 -19.10 0.69 10.01
N GLN A 275 -18.56 1.88 9.68
CA GLN A 275 -19.17 2.88 8.79
C GLN A 275 -18.53 2.90 7.39
N ASP A 276 -17.82 1.83 7.02
CA ASP A 276 -17.19 1.73 5.71
C ASP A 276 -18.25 1.56 4.60
N ILE A 277 -18.33 2.57 3.71
CA ILE A 277 -19.22 2.58 2.56
C ILE A 277 -18.52 2.14 1.26
N ASN A 278 -17.20 2.04 1.26
CA ASN A 278 -16.40 1.60 0.10
C ASN A 278 -16.36 0.08 0.02
N VAL A 279 -16.10 -0.54 1.18
CA VAL A 279 -16.13 -2.00 1.37
C VAL A 279 -16.97 -2.29 2.60
N ASP A 280 -18.14 -2.88 2.40
CA ASP A 280 -19.06 -3.18 3.50
C ASP A 280 -18.40 -4.08 4.55
N ILE A 281 -18.59 -3.78 5.83
CA ILE A 281 -18.08 -4.57 6.96
C ILE A 281 -18.51 -6.05 6.89
N GLY A 282 -19.61 -6.34 6.21
CA GLY A 282 -20.06 -7.70 5.93
C GLY A 282 -19.00 -8.55 5.23
N GLN A 283 -18.12 -7.94 4.45
CA GLN A 283 -16.99 -8.64 3.81
C GLN A 283 -16.06 -9.27 4.86
N SER A 284 -15.61 -8.50 5.84
CA SER A 284 -14.74 -9.01 6.92
C SER A 284 -15.48 -10.01 7.82
N LYS A 285 -16.76 -9.78 8.11
CA LYS A 285 -17.58 -10.72 8.90
C LYS A 285 -17.79 -12.07 8.19
N LEU A 286 -17.96 -12.05 6.86
CA LEU A 286 -18.01 -13.28 6.05
C LEU A 286 -16.69 -14.06 6.13
N MET A 287 -15.55 -13.37 6.01
CA MET A 287 -14.24 -14.01 6.10
C MET A 287 -13.96 -14.55 7.50
N ASP A 288 -14.28 -13.80 8.54
CA ASP A 288 -14.17 -14.21 9.94
C ASP A 288 -14.92 -15.52 10.20
N SER A 289 -16.20 -15.59 9.79
CA SER A 289 -17.03 -16.78 9.90
C SER A 289 -16.49 -17.97 9.10
N ALA A 290 -15.95 -17.71 7.90
CA ALA A 290 -15.37 -18.76 7.05
C ALA A 290 -14.07 -19.32 7.63
N LEU A 291 -13.20 -18.48 8.16
CA LEU A 291 -11.97 -18.90 8.84
C LEU A 291 -12.27 -19.68 10.12
N ALA A 292 -13.27 -19.23 10.93
CA ALA A 292 -13.74 -19.93 12.10
C ALA A 292 -14.24 -21.34 11.75
N SER A 293 -15.10 -21.42 10.73
CA SER A 293 -15.66 -22.70 10.26
C SER A 293 -14.60 -23.67 9.73
N ALA A 294 -13.51 -23.11 9.16
CA ALA A 294 -12.38 -23.88 8.67
C ALA A 294 -11.32 -24.18 9.76
N GLY A 295 -11.53 -23.78 11.01
CA GLY A 295 -10.61 -23.98 12.15
C GLY A 295 -9.29 -23.24 11.98
N LYS A 296 -9.29 -22.08 11.29
CA LYS A 296 -8.09 -21.30 11.03
C LYS A 296 -7.84 -20.25 12.11
N ARG A 297 -6.58 -20.01 12.44
CA ARG A 297 -6.21 -18.94 13.39
C ARG A 297 -6.46 -17.58 12.79
N HIS A 298 -7.37 -16.82 13.38
CA HIS A 298 -7.73 -15.48 12.89
C HIS A 298 -8.25 -14.59 14.01
N GLU A 299 -8.30 -13.30 13.74
CA GLU A 299 -8.92 -12.28 14.58
C GLU A 299 -9.49 -11.18 13.69
N LEU A 300 -10.69 -10.69 13.99
CA LEU A 300 -11.31 -9.53 13.37
C LEU A 300 -11.50 -8.44 14.41
N ILE A 301 -10.87 -7.28 14.19
CA ILE A 301 -11.04 -6.07 15.00
C ILE A 301 -11.95 -5.11 14.24
N VAL A 302 -13.08 -4.78 14.85
CA VAL A 302 -14.02 -3.78 14.31
C VAL A 302 -13.86 -2.47 15.07
N TYR A 303 -13.67 -1.37 14.33
CA TYR A 303 -13.57 -0.03 14.90
C TYR A 303 -14.90 0.73 14.72
N PRO A 304 -15.65 0.96 15.80
CA PRO A 304 -16.95 1.62 15.73
C PRO A 304 -16.82 3.08 15.28
N GLY A 305 -17.76 3.52 14.44
CA GLY A 305 -17.87 4.90 13.97
C GLY A 305 -16.86 5.31 12.93
N LEU A 306 -15.99 4.41 12.47
CA LEU A 306 -14.97 4.72 11.48
C LEU A 306 -15.32 4.17 10.08
N ASP A 307 -14.88 4.93 9.09
CA ASP A 307 -15.02 4.61 7.67
C ASP A 307 -13.84 3.78 7.12
N HIS A 308 -13.75 3.71 5.79
CA HIS A 308 -12.72 2.98 5.05
C HIS A 308 -11.28 3.42 5.36
N GLN A 309 -11.08 4.68 5.72
CA GLN A 309 -9.74 5.25 5.93
C GLN A 309 -9.23 5.04 7.36
N LEU A 310 -10.09 4.63 8.29
CA LEU A 310 -9.75 4.50 9.72
C LEU A 310 -8.98 5.73 10.22
N ASP A 311 -9.49 6.92 9.92
CA ASP A 311 -8.76 8.18 10.13
C ASP A 311 -8.88 8.70 11.57
N ASP A 312 -8.36 7.89 12.49
CA ASP A 312 -8.19 8.19 13.90
C ASP A 312 -6.80 7.74 14.35
N SER A 313 -6.07 8.63 15.01
CA SER A 313 -4.67 8.36 15.39
C SER A 313 -4.54 7.26 16.44
N THR A 314 -5.49 7.16 17.37
CA THR A 314 -5.50 6.13 18.43
C THR A 314 -5.80 4.76 17.83
N VAL A 315 -6.78 4.70 16.93
CA VAL A 315 -7.15 3.49 16.21
C VAL A 315 -6.00 3.02 15.30
N ARG A 316 -5.37 3.93 14.55
CA ARG A 316 -4.21 3.57 13.73
C ARG A 316 -3.04 3.07 14.58
N ALA A 317 -2.80 3.66 15.75
CA ALA A 317 -1.76 3.18 16.67
C ALA A 317 -2.09 1.78 17.21
N ASP A 318 -3.33 1.48 17.59
CA ASP A 318 -3.77 0.14 17.99
C ASP A 318 -3.62 -0.88 16.85
N MET A 319 -4.07 -0.52 15.65
CA MET A 319 -3.92 -1.35 14.45
C MET A 319 -2.46 -1.70 14.16
N LEU A 320 -1.56 -0.72 14.24
CA LEU A 320 -0.13 -0.92 14.04
C LEU A 320 0.48 -1.81 15.12
N ALA A 321 0.15 -1.58 16.39
CA ALA A 321 0.66 -2.37 17.51
C ALA A 321 0.23 -3.84 17.42
N ARG A 322 -1.05 -4.11 17.11
CA ARG A 322 -1.57 -5.48 16.92
C ARG A 322 -0.94 -6.16 15.71
N SER A 323 -0.77 -5.44 14.61
CA SER A 323 -0.06 -5.95 13.42
C SER A 323 1.37 -6.34 13.76
N ALA A 324 2.12 -5.48 14.45
CA ALA A 324 3.48 -5.77 14.89
C ALA A 324 3.55 -7.00 15.81
N ALA A 325 2.60 -7.14 16.75
CA ALA A 325 2.53 -8.28 17.64
C ALA A 325 2.29 -9.61 16.89
N LEU A 326 1.36 -9.63 15.92
CA LEU A 326 1.12 -10.81 15.08
C LEU A 326 2.37 -11.16 14.27
N LEU A 327 3.00 -10.18 13.62
CA LEU A 327 4.19 -10.38 12.79
C LEU A 327 5.35 -10.95 13.61
N ALA A 328 5.63 -10.36 14.78
CA ALA A 328 6.68 -10.85 15.69
C ALA A 328 6.40 -12.27 16.19
N ALA A 329 5.15 -12.57 16.55
CA ALA A 329 4.75 -13.91 16.99
C ALA A 329 4.86 -14.97 15.88
N SER A 330 4.71 -14.57 14.60
CA SER A 330 4.69 -15.50 13.46
C SER A 330 6.06 -15.69 12.81
N MET A 331 6.94 -14.69 12.90
CA MET A 331 8.23 -14.67 12.19
C MET A 331 9.44 -14.51 13.12
N GLY A 332 9.24 -14.36 14.42
CA GLY A 332 10.27 -13.90 15.34
C GLY A 332 10.46 -12.38 15.28
N ALA A 333 11.09 -11.81 16.29
CA ALA A 333 11.48 -10.41 16.28
C ALA A 333 12.49 -10.15 15.14
N PRO A 334 12.41 -9.01 14.44
CA PRO A 334 13.37 -8.60 13.42
C PRO A 334 14.79 -8.40 13.91
#